data_aeb9723402c45f38c4d94c3cbe19c90c
#
_entry.id   aeb9723402c45f38c4d94c3cbe19c90c
#
_cell.length_a   1.000
_cell.length_b   1.000
_cell.length_c   1.000
_cell.angle_alpha   90.00
_cell.angle_beta   90.00
_cell.angle_gamma   90.00
#
_symmetry.space_group_name_H-M   'P 1'
#
loop_
_entity.id
_entity.type
_entity.pdbx_description
1 polymer ?
#
loop_
_entity_poly.entity_id
_entity_poly.type
_entity_poly.pdbx_seq_one_letter_code
_entity_poly.pdbx_strand_id
1 'polypeptide(L)'
;IAGDLVTLPAPFFDTACASGWTAALAELEAVPFETLVPGHGAPMGRAEFRRYRAAFGQLLDCAAGTADAKACIDGWLDGVGTLVPATEQPLARMLLEYYLGQVLRGEPAPVQAACAT
;
A
#
# COMPACT_ATOMS: atom_id res chain seq x y z
N ILE A 1 3.63 -3.59 16.70
CA ILE A 1 2.33 -3.30 16.06
C ILE A 1 2.49 -2.07 15.18
N ALA A 2 2.19 -2.22 13.91
CA ALA A 2 2.35 -1.14 12.93
C ALA A 2 1.07 -0.31 12.73
N GLY A 3 -0.08 -0.78 13.22
CA GLY A 3 -1.35 -0.11 13.00
C GLY A 3 -1.64 0.03 11.51
N ASP A 4 -2.34 1.09 11.11
CA ASP A 4 -2.73 1.31 9.71
C ASP A 4 -1.57 1.70 8.79
N LEU A 5 -0.34 1.75 9.30
CA LEU A 5 0.85 1.94 8.46
C LEU A 5 1.07 0.75 7.53
N VAL A 6 0.69 -0.46 7.98
CA VAL A 6 0.74 -1.68 7.17
C VAL A 6 -0.63 -2.32 7.20
N THR A 7 -1.31 -2.35 6.08
CA THR A 7 -2.65 -2.94 5.95
C THR A 7 -2.75 -3.81 4.71
N LEU A 8 -3.48 -4.91 4.83
CA LEU A 8 -3.80 -5.83 3.76
C LEU A 8 -5.31 -6.03 3.72
N PRO A 9 -5.91 -6.27 2.57
CA PRO A 9 -5.29 -6.64 1.28
C PRO A 9 -4.74 -5.49 0.45
N ALA A 10 -4.87 -4.26 0.91
CA ALA A 10 -4.37 -3.08 0.23
C ALA A 10 -4.04 -1.99 1.24
N PRO A 11 -3.14 -1.04 0.91
CA PRO A 11 -2.95 0.14 1.77
C PRO A 11 -4.23 0.98 1.81
N PHE A 12 -4.58 1.51 2.97
CA PHE A 12 -5.77 2.35 3.14
C PHE A 12 -5.38 3.82 2.99
N PHE A 13 -5.61 4.38 1.79
CA PHE A 13 -5.12 5.71 1.43
C PHE A 13 -6.09 6.86 1.76
N ASP A 14 -7.14 6.62 2.51
CA ASP A 14 -8.24 7.60 2.67
C ASP A 14 -7.78 9.00 3.07
N THR A 15 -6.86 9.10 4.03
CA THR A 15 -6.40 10.39 4.56
C THR A 15 -4.88 10.47 4.66
N ALA A 16 -4.14 9.53 4.11
CA ALA A 16 -2.70 9.44 4.30
C ALA A 16 -1.94 10.29 3.28
N CYS A 17 -0.81 10.86 3.73
CA CYS A 17 0.18 11.43 2.83
C CYS A 17 1.07 10.32 2.30
N ALA A 18 0.98 10.02 1.00
CA ALA A 18 1.69 8.88 0.41
C ALA A 18 3.21 9.00 0.54
N SER A 19 3.78 10.18 0.33
CA SER A 19 5.23 10.37 0.47
C SER A 19 5.69 10.22 1.91
N GLY A 20 4.92 10.74 2.87
CA GLY A 20 5.19 10.54 4.29
C GLY A 20 5.06 9.08 4.69
N TRP A 21 4.09 8.37 4.12
CA TRP A 21 3.90 6.94 4.38
C TRP A 21 5.10 6.15 3.88
N THR A 22 5.61 6.44 2.68
CA THR A 22 6.81 5.81 2.14
C THR A 22 8.01 5.99 3.09
N ALA A 23 8.22 7.21 3.60
CA ALA A 23 9.28 7.49 4.54
C ALA A 23 9.09 6.73 5.87
N ALA A 24 7.85 6.64 6.35
CA ALA A 24 7.55 5.91 7.58
C ALA A 24 7.82 4.42 7.43
N LEU A 25 7.52 3.83 6.28
CA LEU A 25 7.84 2.42 6.02
C LEU A 25 9.36 2.19 6.00
N ALA A 26 10.12 3.14 5.47
CA ALA A 26 11.58 3.06 5.49
C ALA A 26 12.13 3.09 6.92
N GLU A 27 11.59 3.97 7.76
CA GLU A 27 11.97 4.03 9.17
C GLU A 27 11.60 2.75 9.91
N LEU A 28 10.42 2.19 9.62
CA LEU A 28 9.98 0.93 10.22
C LEU A 28 10.90 -0.22 9.85
N GLU A 29 11.39 -0.28 8.62
CA GLU A 29 12.32 -1.32 8.21
C GLU A 29 13.64 -1.25 8.97
N ALA A 30 14.06 -0.06 9.41
CA ALA A 30 15.28 0.12 10.20
C ALA A 30 15.13 -0.36 11.64
N VAL A 31 13.89 -0.53 12.13
CA VAL A 31 13.65 -1.04 13.48
C VAL A 31 13.97 -2.55 13.51
N PRO A 32 14.75 -3.03 14.49
CA PRO A 32 15.08 -4.46 14.57
C PRO A 32 13.88 -5.26 15.12
N PHE A 33 13.02 -5.74 14.24
CA PHE A 33 11.89 -6.60 14.62
C PHE A 33 12.00 -7.95 13.91
N GLU A 34 11.45 -8.99 14.53
CA GLU A 34 11.33 -10.32 13.92
C GLU A 34 9.95 -10.51 13.31
N THR A 35 8.93 -10.01 13.99
CA THR A 35 7.54 -10.12 13.55
C THR A 35 6.89 -8.74 13.57
N LEU A 36 6.17 -8.41 12.50
CA LEU A 36 5.40 -7.19 12.40
C LEU A 36 3.92 -7.54 12.42
N VAL A 37 3.16 -6.82 13.23
CA VAL A 37 1.71 -6.98 13.32
C VAL A 37 1.06 -5.81 12.59
N PRO A 38 0.46 -6.03 11.41
CA PRO A 38 -0.22 -4.96 10.68
C PRO A 38 -1.53 -4.59 11.36
N GLY A 39 -2.07 -3.41 11.02
CA GLY A 39 -3.40 -2.99 11.48
C GLY A 39 -4.49 -3.91 10.95
N HIS A 40 -4.35 -4.39 9.71
CA HIS A 40 -5.21 -5.39 9.10
C HIS A 40 -4.33 -6.39 8.35
N GLY A 41 -4.60 -7.67 8.52
CA GLY A 41 -3.85 -8.74 7.91
C GLY A 41 -3.12 -9.59 8.95
N ALA A 42 -2.53 -10.69 8.50
CA ALA A 42 -1.80 -11.61 9.37
C ALA A 42 -0.43 -11.04 9.76
N PRO A 43 0.12 -11.42 10.91
CA PRO A 43 1.50 -11.07 11.26
C PRO A 43 2.48 -11.51 10.17
N MET A 44 3.54 -10.75 9.97
CA MET A 44 4.52 -11.03 8.93
C MET A 44 5.95 -10.91 9.43
N GLY A 45 6.87 -11.66 8.80
CA GLY A 45 8.30 -11.54 9.06
C GLY A 45 8.93 -10.42 8.25
N ARG A 46 10.26 -10.22 8.42
CA ARG A 46 10.97 -9.15 7.72
C ARG A 46 10.95 -9.29 6.21
N ALA A 47 11.13 -10.51 5.69
CA ALA A 47 11.13 -10.74 4.24
C ALA A 47 9.77 -10.38 3.65
N GLU A 48 8.70 -10.74 4.34
CA GLU A 48 7.33 -10.42 3.94
C GLU A 48 7.07 -8.92 4.00
N PHE A 49 7.56 -8.25 5.04
CA PHE A 49 7.43 -6.79 5.15
C PHE A 49 8.18 -6.08 4.01
N ARG A 50 9.39 -6.56 3.65
CA ARG A 50 10.13 -5.98 2.52
C ARG A 50 9.37 -6.15 1.21
N ARG A 51 8.71 -7.28 1.03
CA ARG A 51 7.86 -7.51 -0.14
C ARG A 51 6.68 -6.52 -0.17
N TYR A 52 6.03 -6.32 0.98
CA TYR A 52 4.96 -5.34 1.12
C TYR A 52 5.46 -3.94 0.76
N ARG A 53 6.59 -3.53 1.32
CA ARG A 53 7.16 -2.21 1.08
C ARG A 53 7.53 -2.00 -0.39
N ALA A 54 8.12 -2.98 -1.03
CA ALA A 54 8.45 -2.90 -2.46
C ALA A 54 7.18 -2.77 -3.31
N ALA A 55 6.15 -3.56 -3.02
CA ALA A 55 4.88 -3.49 -3.71
C ALA A 55 4.19 -2.13 -3.50
N PHE A 56 4.28 -1.59 -2.30
CA PHE A 56 3.76 -0.26 -1.97
C PHE A 56 4.42 0.82 -2.84
N GLY A 57 5.75 0.82 -2.92
CA GLY A 57 6.49 1.78 -3.75
C GLY A 57 6.14 1.65 -5.23
N GLN A 58 6.06 0.42 -5.74
CA GLN A 58 5.69 0.17 -7.13
C GLN A 58 4.27 0.64 -7.44
N LEU A 59 3.34 0.46 -6.50
CA LEU A 59 1.97 0.93 -6.65
C LEU A 59 1.92 2.45 -6.78
N LEU A 60 2.65 3.18 -5.93
CA LEU A 60 2.70 4.64 -5.99
C LEU A 60 3.35 5.12 -7.28
N ASP A 61 4.43 4.49 -7.72
CA ASP A 61 5.09 4.83 -8.98
C ASP A 61 4.16 4.59 -10.17
N CYS A 62 3.45 3.48 -10.17
CA CYS A 62 2.48 3.16 -11.21
C CYS A 62 1.34 4.18 -11.23
N ALA A 63 0.84 4.57 -10.06
CA ALA A 63 -0.23 5.56 -9.94
C ALA A 63 0.20 6.94 -10.46
N ALA A 64 1.46 7.31 -10.26
CA ALA A 64 1.99 8.58 -10.75
C ALA A 64 2.23 8.57 -12.26
N GLY A 65 2.30 7.40 -12.87
CA GLY A 65 2.51 7.26 -14.31
C GLY A 65 1.20 7.24 -15.10
N THR A 66 1.28 6.72 -16.33
CA THR A 66 0.15 6.69 -17.26
C THR A 66 -0.44 5.30 -17.49
N ALA A 67 0.08 4.27 -16.79
CA ALA A 67 -0.46 2.92 -16.88
C ALA A 67 -1.92 2.90 -16.38
N ASP A 68 -2.73 1.99 -16.93
CA ASP A 68 -4.11 1.88 -16.50
C ASP A 68 -4.20 1.29 -15.08
N ALA A 69 -5.35 1.48 -14.43
CA ALA A 69 -5.56 1.02 -13.07
C ALA A 69 -5.37 -0.49 -12.95
N LYS A 70 -5.81 -1.25 -13.96
CA LYS A 70 -5.67 -2.71 -13.93
C LYS A 70 -4.20 -3.13 -13.85
N ALA A 71 -3.32 -2.47 -14.62
CA ALA A 71 -1.89 -2.78 -14.60
C ALA A 71 -1.29 -2.49 -13.21
N CYS A 72 -1.68 -1.39 -12.58
CA CYS A 72 -1.21 -1.05 -11.24
C CYS A 72 -1.70 -2.06 -10.20
N ILE A 73 -2.96 -2.49 -10.30
CA ILE A 73 -3.54 -3.47 -9.38
C ILE A 73 -2.88 -4.83 -9.56
N ASP A 74 -2.69 -5.28 -10.81
CA ASP A 74 -2.01 -6.54 -11.09
C ASP A 74 -0.58 -6.53 -10.53
N GLY A 75 0.12 -5.40 -10.67
CA GLY A 75 1.46 -5.22 -10.10
C GLY A 75 1.48 -5.33 -8.58
N TRP A 76 0.50 -4.74 -7.91
CA TRP A 76 0.35 -4.86 -6.46
C TRP A 76 0.15 -6.33 -6.04
N LEU A 77 -0.81 -7.00 -6.69
CA LEU A 77 -1.12 -8.39 -6.34
C LEU A 77 0.06 -9.33 -6.60
N ASP A 78 0.79 -9.13 -7.70
CA ASP A 78 2.01 -9.88 -7.97
C ASP A 78 3.09 -9.60 -6.92
N GLY A 79 3.24 -8.34 -6.52
CA GLY A 79 4.25 -7.92 -5.57
C GLY A 79 4.04 -8.50 -4.17
N VAL A 80 2.81 -8.45 -3.67
CA VAL A 80 2.51 -8.98 -2.33
C VAL A 80 2.34 -10.49 -2.33
N GLY A 81 2.01 -11.09 -3.48
CA GLY A 81 1.90 -12.54 -3.59
C GLY A 81 0.96 -13.15 -2.55
N THR A 82 1.47 -14.14 -1.81
CA THR A 82 0.68 -14.87 -0.82
C THR A 82 0.31 -14.06 0.42
N LEU A 83 0.83 -12.83 0.59
CA LEU A 83 0.38 -11.94 1.67
C LEU A 83 -1.11 -11.60 1.52
N VAL A 84 -1.65 -11.66 0.30
CA VAL A 84 -3.08 -11.49 0.04
C VAL A 84 -3.63 -12.84 -0.42
N PRO A 85 -4.41 -13.54 0.43
CA PRO A 85 -5.02 -14.81 0.04
C PRO A 85 -5.93 -14.65 -1.18
N ALA A 86 -6.07 -15.71 -1.96
CA ALA A 86 -6.91 -15.69 -3.16
C ALA A 86 -8.34 -15.22 -2.87
N THR A 87 -8.87 -15.57 -1.70
CA THR A 87 -10.23 -15.18 -1.29
C THR A 87 -10.39 -13.68 -1.06
N GLU A 88 -9.28 -12.96 -0.84
CA GLU A 88 -9.29 -11.50 -0.61
C GLU A 88 -8.90 -10.70 -1.84
N GLN A 89 -8.51 -11.34 -2.94
CA GLN A 89 -8.13 -10.63 -4.16
C GLN A 89 -9.25 -9.76 -4.74
N PRO A 90 -10.52 -10.20 -4.77
CA PRO A 90 -11.60 -9.32 -5.25
C PRO A 90 -11.76 -8.06 -4.41
N LEU A 91 -11.61 -8.18 -3.09
CA LEU A 91 -11.65 -7.01 -2.20
C LEU A 91 -10.48 -6.07 -2.47
N ALA A 92 -9.27 -6.63 -2.65
CA ALA A 92 -8.09 -5.83 -2.97
C ALA A 92 -8.30 -5.03 -4.26
N ARG A 93 -8.85 -5.67 -5.30
CA ARG A 93 -9.13 -4.99 -6.57
C ARG A 93 -10.14 -3.87 -6.40
N MET A 94 -11.21 -4.11 -5.67
CA MET A 94 -12.24 -3.09 -5.42
C MET A 94 -11.66 -1.88 -4.69
N LEU A 95 -10.90 -2.11 -3.62
CA LEU A 95 -10.28 -1.04 -2.83
C LEU A 95 -9.28 -0.24 -3.68
N LEU A 96 -8.43 -0.93 -4.45
CA LEU A 96 -7.42 -0.26 -5.25
C LEU A 96 -8.02 0.52 -6.42
N GLU A 97 -9.09 0.02 -7.05
CA GLU A 97 -9.80 0.80 -8.07
C GLU A 97 -10.30 2.11 -7.49
N TYR A 98 -10.90 2.05 -6.31
CA TYR A 98 -11.39 3.24 -5.62
C TYR A 98 -10.23 4.20 -5.28
N TYR A 99 -9.17 3.70 -4.65
CA TYR A 99 -8.06 4.54 -4.24
C TYR A 99 -7.31 5.14 -5.43
N LEU A 100 -7.09 4.38 -6.50
CA LEU A 100 -6.45 4.91 -7.70
C LEU A 100 -7.29 6.01 -8.34
N GLY A 101 -8.59 5.80 -8.46
CA GLY A 101 -9.47 6.77 -9.10
C GLY A 101 -9.74 8.01 -8.26
N GLN A 102 -9.97 7.84 -6.96
CA GLN A 102 -10.48 8.91 -6.10
C GLN A 102 -9.43 9.56 -5.21
N VAL A 103 -8.32 8.89 -4.93
CA VAL A 103 -7.32 9.35 -3.98
C VAL A 103 -5.98 9.64 -4.67
N LEU A 104 -5.39 8.63 -5.29
CA LEU A 104 -4.05 8.76 -5.87
C LEU A 104 -4.03 9.57 -7.17
N ARG A 105 -5.08 9.46 -7.99
CA ARG A 105 -5.21 10.13 -9.29
C ARG A 105 -6.37 11.12 -9.34
N GLY A 106 -7.05 11.37 -8.22
CA GLY A 106 -8.16 12.34 -8.15
C GLY A 106 -7.69 13.77 -8.39
N GLU A 107 -8.60 14.65 -8.81
CA GLU A 107 -8.31 16.06 -9.07
C GLU A 107 -9.18 16.97 -8.18
N PRO A 108 -8.59 17.81 -7.30
CA PRO A 108 -7.17 17.79 -6.92
C PRO A 108 -6.84 16.50 -6.16
N ALA A 109 -5.59 16.05 -6.22
CA ALA A 109 -5.21 14.79 -5.55
C ALA A 109 -5.35 14.94 -4.02
N PRO A 110 -6.30 14.26 -3.37
CA PRO A 110 -6.48 14.41 -1.92
C PRO A 110 -5.27 14.01 -1.11
N VAL A 111 -4.49 13.03 -1.60
CA VAL A 111 -3.27 12.59 -0.92
C VAL A 111 -2.23 13.70 -0.86
N GLN A 112 -2.15 14.56 -1.89
CA GLN A 112 -1.24 15.70 -1.89
C GLN A 112 -1.70 16.78 -0.91
N ALA A 113 -3.00 16.99 -0.81
CA ALA A 113 -3.56 17.91 0.16
C ALA A 113 -3.24 17.47 1.59
N ALA A 114 -3.29 16.17 1.87
CA ALA A 114 -2.91 15.63 3.17
C ALA A 114 -1.42 15.87 3.47
N CYS A 115 -0.56 15.82 2.46
CA CYS A 115 0.86 16.12 2.61
C CYS A 115 1.14 17.59 2.89
N ALA A 116 0.26 18.49 2.44
CA ALA A 116 0.44 19.92 2.57
C ALA A 116 0.18 20.43 3.99
N THR A 117 -0.45 19.63 4.82
CA THR A 117 -0.72 19.96 6.22
C THR A 117 0.28 19.32 7.16
#